data_7e184cad4709d75833cb1a4d12a23ff1
#
_entry.id   7e184cad4709d75833cb1a4d12a23ff1
#
_cell.length_a   1.000
_cell.length_b   1.000
_cell.length_c   1.000
_cell.angle_alpha   90.00
_cell.angle_beta   90.00
_cell.angle_gamma   90.00
#
_symmetry.space_group_name_H-M   'P 1'
#
loop_
_entity.id
_entity.type
_entity.pdbx_description
1 polymer ?
#
loop_
_entity_poly.entity_id
_entity_poly.type
_entity_poly.pdbx_seq_one_letter_code
_entity_poly.pdbx_strand_id
1 'polypeptide(L)'
;APDGGSAAMCYIFDSLQQNFLLNKGDKIVLFAPVFTPYIEIPEQARYLFNVIEIKALKMTKDGYHTWQYQEKDLDVLKDPSVKAAFITNPSNPPSYGLTKALMNRIVEIVRNDNPNLMIITDDVYATFIPHFRSMMAELPKNTLCVYSFSKYFGATGWRLAIIALHQDNIYDRMIRELPRDKQELLKKRYSSLSLHPE
;
A
#
# COMPACT_ATOMS: atom_id res chain seq x y z
N ALA A 1 9.92 14.51 0.41
CA ALA A 1 10.70 13.29 0.11
C ALA A 1 11.05 12.61 1.44
N PRO A 2 10.58 11.38 1.69
CA PRO A 2 10.91 10.65 2.91
C PRO A 2 12.31 10.04 2.87
N ASP A 3 12.81 9.69 4.06
CA ASP A 3 14.16 9.15 4.30
C ASP A 3 14.28 7.67 3.88
N GLY A 4 13.98 7.36 2.62
CA GLY A 4 13.96 6.02 2.04
C GLY A 4 12.62 5.30 2.17
N GLY A 5 12.51 4.13 1.52
CA GLY A 5 11.25 3.39 1.41
C GLY A 5 10.64 2.96 2.75
N SER A 6 11.46 2.46 3.68
CA SER A 6 10.96 2.04 5.01
C SER A 6 10.39 3.21 5.82
N ALA A 7 11.04 4.38 5.77
CA ALA A 7 10.52 5.58 6.40
C ALA A 7 9.22 6.05 5.72
N ALA A 8 9.16 5.95 4.39
CA ALA A 8 7.93 6.26 3.62
C ALA A 8 6.74 5.43 4.12
N MET A 9 6.95 4.14 4.39
CA MET A 9 5.90 3.28 4.94
C MET A 9 5.44 3.70 6.34
N CYS A 10 6.39 4.03 7.22
CA CYS A 10 6.05 4.55 8.53
C CYS A 10 5.22 5.84 8.42
N TYR A 11 5.62 6.76 7.54
CA TYR A 11 4.86 8.00 7.31
C TYR A 11 3.46 7.74 6.75
N ILE A 12 3.29 6.75 5.87
CA ILE A 12 1.98 6.37 5.36
C ILE A 12 1.10 5.83 6.49
N PHE A 13 1.58 4.86 7.29
CA PHE A 13 0.78 4.31 8.39
C PHE A 13 0.47 5.35 9.45
N ASP A 14 1.46 6.18 9.83
CA ASP A 14 1.23 7.29 10.75
C ASP A 14 0.17 8.26 10.19
N SER A 15 0.28 8.64 8.92
CA SER A 15 -0.65 9.55 8.28
C SER A 15 -2.07 8.96 8.22
N LEU A 16 -2.22 7.71 7.80
CA LEU A 16 -3.52 7.05 7.72
C LEU A 16 -4.17 6.94 9.11
N GLN A 17 -3.40 6.63 10.14
CA GLN A 17 -3.90 6.55 11.51
C GLN A 17 -4.25 7.93 12.07
N GLN A 18 -3.38 8.91 11.87
CA GLN A 18 -3.60 10.27 12.36
C GLN A 18 -4.78 10.97 11.66
N ASN A 19 -5.11 10.56 10.45
CA ASN A 19 -6.26 11.06 9.70
C ASN A 19 -7.50 10.17 9.84
N PHE A 20 -7.51 9.25 10.79
CA PHE A 20 -8.64 8.37 11.10
C PHE A 20 -9.07 7.42 9.96
N LEU A 21 -8.21 7.19 8.99
CA LEU A 21 -8.45 6.26 7.87
C LEU A 21 -8.12 4.82 8.25
N LEU A 22 -7.14 4.62 9.13
CA LEU A 22 -6.85 3.35 9.79
C LEU A 22 -6.84 3.55 11.31
N ASN A 23 -7.43 2.61 12.02
CA ASN A 23 -7.49 2.61 13.48
C ASN A 23 -6.93 1.31 14.04
N LYS A 24 -6.56 1.29 15.30
CA LYS A 24 -6.12 0.06 16.00
C LYS A 24 -7.19 -1.03 15.85
N GLY A 25 -6.76 -2.22 15.46
CA GLY A 25 -7.64 -3.36 15.22
C GLY A 25 -8.24 -3.44 13.81
N ASP A 26 -8.08 -2.41 12.96
CA ASP A 26 -8.53 -2.48 11.58
C ASP A 26 -7.80 -3.58 10.81
N LYS A 27 -8.52 -4.29 9.95
CA LYS A 27 -7.96 -5.34 9.11
C LYS A 27 -7.19 -4.73 7.94
N ILE A 28 -5.96 -5.18 7.76
CA ILE A 28 -5.15 -4.92 6.59
C ILE A 28 -4.66 -6.23 5.98
N VAL A 29 -4.48 -6.26 4.68
CA VAL A 29 -3.94 -7.41 3.97
C VAL A 29 -2.50 -7.15 3.59
N LEU A 30 -1.63 -8.13 3.83
CA LEU A 30 -0.24 -8.13 3.45
C LEU A 30 0.02 -9.25 2.45
N PHE A 31 0.63 -8.93 1.31
CA PHE A 31 1.03 -9.90 0.30
C PHE A 31 2.40 -10.48 0.66
N ALA A 32 2.41 -11.73 1.15
CA ALA A 32 3.61 -12.42 1.63
C ALA A 32 4.11 -13.50 0.63
N PRO A 33 5.42 -13.83 0.62
CA PRO A 33 6.46 -13.28 1.48
C PRO A 33 6.86 -11.86 1.08
N VAL A 34 7.25 -11.07 2.06
CA VAL A 34 7.59 -9.65 1.89
C VAL A 34 8.78 -9.28 2.78
N PHE A 35 9.39 -8.14 2.52
CA PHE A 35 10.48 -7.58 3.32
C PHE A 35 10.09 -7.46 4.80
N THR A 36 10.87 -8.07 5.69
CA THR A 36 10.53 -8.26 7.12
C THR A 36 9.99 -7.03 7.84
N PRO A 37 10.55 -5.81 7.66
CA PRO A 37 9.99 -4.62 8.32
C PRO A 37 8.53 -4.36 8.00
N TYR A 38 8.04 -4.80 6.84
CA TYR A 38 6.63 -4.62 6.43
C TYR A 38 5.68 -5.59 7.12
N ILE A 39 6.21 -6.66 7.72
CA ILE A 39 5.45 -7.55 8.61
C ILE A 39 5.39 -6.92 10.01
N GLU A 40 6.51 -6.41 10.49
CA GLU A 40 6.66 -5.96 11.88
C GLU A 40 6.04 -4.57 12.14
N ILE A 41 6.11 -3.65 11.15
CA ILE A 41 5.62 -2.28 11.35
C ILE A 41 4.12 -2.25 11.70
N PRO A 42 3.21 -2.92 10.97
CA PRO A 42 1.78 -2.90 11.27
C PRO A 42 1.40 -3.45 12.64
N GLU A 43 2.21 -4.36 13.18
CA GLU A 43 1.97 -5.01 14.47
C GLU A 43 2.50 -4.21 15.67
N GLN A 44 3.28 -3.15 15.44
CA GLN A 44 3.81 -2.32 16.53
C GLN A 44 2.68 -1.76 17.40
N ALA A 45 2.95 -1.61 18.69
CA ALA A 45 1.99 -1.14 19.70
C ALA A 45 1.29 0.19 19.35
N ARG A 46 1.92 1.02 18.52
CA ARG A 46 1.34 2.28 18.05
C ARG A 46 0.26 2.07 16.98
N TYR A 47 0.36 1.01 16.16
CA TYR A 47 -0.59 0.71 15.09
C TYR A 47 -1.58 -0.37 15.49
N LEU A 48 -1.11 -1.54 15.90
CA LEU A 48 -1.92 -2.70 16.30
C LEU A 48 -2.97 -3.06 15.24
N PHE A 49 -2.59 -3.10 13.98
CA PHE A 49 -3.48 -3.55 12.92
C PHE A 49 -3.66 -5.05 12.96
N ASN A 50 -4.81 -5.52 12.54
CA ASN A 50 -5.08 -6.94 12.35
C ASN A 50 -4.61 -7.34 10.95
N VAL A 51 -3.43 -7.98 10.89
CA VAL A 51 -2.79 -8.34 9.63
C VAL A 51 -3.31 -9.69 9.13
N ILE A 52 -3.79 -9.71 7.90
CA ILE A 52 -4.18 -10.91 7.15
C ILE A 52 -3.16 -11.12 6.04
N GLU A 53 -2.47 -12.25 6.02
CA GLU A 53 -1.48 -12.56 4.99
C GLU A 53 -2.11 -13.32 3.82
N ILE A 54 -1.90 -12.81 2.59
CA ILE A 54 -2.09 -13.59 1.36
C ILE A 54 -0.73 -14.16 0.98
N LYS A 55 -0.59 -15.50 1.03
CA LYS A 55 0.69 -16.18 0.84
C LYS A 55 0.87 -16.65 -0.61
N ALA A 56 1.95 -16.21 -1.25
CA ALA A 56 2.34 -16.75 -2.54
C ALA A 56 2.80 -18.21 -2.40
N LEU A 57 2.45 -19.00 -3.39
CA LEU A 57 2.89 -20.39 -3.49
C LEU A 57 4.12 -20.50 -4.39
N LYS A 58 5.07 -21.35 -3.99
CA LYS A 58 6.21 -21.71 -4.82
C LYS A 58 5.71 -22.54 -6.00
N MET A 59 6.11 -22.15 -7.18
CA MET A 59 5.78 -22.82 -8.44
C MET A 59 7.04 -23.09 -9.23
N THR A 60 7.01 -24.09 -10.13
CA THR A 60 8.06 -24.33 -11.10
C THR A 60 7.50 -24.05 -12.49
N LYS A 61 8.13 -23.13 -13.22
CA LYS A 61 7.78 -22.79 -14.58
C LYS A 61 9.05 -22.80 -15.43
N ASP A 62 9.03 -23.55 -16.54
CA ASP A 62 10.15 -23.63 -17.48
C ASP A 62 11.51 -23.99 -16.79
N GLY A 63 11.46 -24.87 -15.78
CA GLY A 63 12.64 -25.28 -14.99
C GLY A 63 13.08 -24.28 -13.93
N TYR A 64 12.44 -23.11 -13.82
CA TYR A 64 12.76 -22.09 -12.82
C TYR A 64 11.75 -22.07 -11.69
N HIS A 65 12.23 -21.84 -10.47
CA HIS A 65 11.35 -21.59 -9.35
C HIS A 65 10.81 -20.15 -9.41
N THR A 66 9.52 -20.02 -9.21
CA THR A 66 8.83 -18.73 -9.09
C THR A 66 7.84 -18.78 -7.94
N TRP A 67 7.22 -17.65 -7.64
CA TRP A 67 6.21 -17.52 -6.61
C TRP A 67 5.03 -16.76 -7.18
N GLN A 68 3.81 -17.20 -6.88
CA GLN A 68 2.62 -16.50 -7.32
C GLN A 68 1.46 -16.72 -6.37
N TYR A 69 0.56 -15.74 -6.30
CA TYR A 69 -0.67 -15.83 -5.53
C TYR A 69 -1.75 -16.57 -6.32
N GLN A 70 -2.71 -17.14 -5.61
CA GLN A 70 -3.91 -17.72 -6.23
C GLN A 70 -5.01 -16.66 -6.28
N GLU A 71 -5.77 -16.61 -7.39
CA GLU A 71 -6.85 -15.64 -7.54
C GLU A 71 -7.92 -15.74 -6.44
N LYS A 72 -8.22 -16.97 -5.99
CA LYS A 72 -9.18 -17.21 -4.89
C LYS A 72 -8.74 -16.58 -3.57
N ASP A 73 -7.43 -16.47 -3.31
CA ASP A 73 -6.92 -15.92 -2.06
C ASP A 73 -7.11 -14.38 -2.01
N LEU A 74 -7.31 -13.75 -3.18
CA LEU A 74 -7.65 -12.34 -3.28
C LEU A 74 -9.10 -12.03 -2.84
N ASP A 75 -9.96 -13.04 -2.70
CA ASP A 75 -11.36 -12.84 -2.30
C ASP A 75 -11.51 -12.23 -0.91
N VAL A 76 -10.50 -12.35 -0.06
CA VAL A 76 -10.45 -11.64 1.24
C VAL A 76 -10.54 -10.12 1.08
N LEU A 77 -10.08 -9.57 -0.04
CA LEU A 77 -10.14 -8.13 -0.33
C LEU A 77 -11.57 -7.63 -0.59
N LYS A 78 -12.53 -8.52 -0.86
CA LYS A 78 -13.94 -8.18 -1.05
C LYS A 78 -14.61 -7.75 0.25
N ASP A 79 -14.09 -8.20 1.41
CA ASP A 79 -14.63 -7.86 2.72
C ASP A 79 -14.42 -6.35 2.99
N PRO A 80 -15.49 -5.53 3.13
CA PRO A 80 -15.36 -4.10 3.39
C PRO A 80 -14.71 -3.77 4.74
N SER A 81 -14.58 -4.76 5.64
CA SER A 81 -13.84 -4.60 6.89
C SER A 81 -12.33 -4.60 6.68
N VAL A 82 -11.84 -5.10 5.55
CA VAL A 82 -10.45 -4.95 5.10
C VAL A 82 -10.26 -3.54 4.57
N LYS A 83 -9.50 -2.72 5.28
CA LYS A 83 -9.32 -1.30 4.99
C LYS A 83 -8.17 -1.00 4.04
N ALA A 84 -7.11 -1.80 4.08
CA ALA A 84 -5.94 -1.60 3.23
C ALA A 84 -5.34 -2.91 2.76
N ALA A 85 -4.72 -2.89 1.59
CA ALA A 85 -3.88 -3.96 1.06
C ALA A 85 -2.49 -3.42 0.76
N PHE A 86 -1.48 -4.11 1.27
CA PHE A 86 -0.08 -3.75 1.13
C PHE A 86 0.61 -4.72 0.17
N ILE A 87 1.22 -4.20 -0.89
CA ILE A 87 1.78 -4.96 -2.00
C ILE A 87 3.18 -4.47 -2.33
N THR A 88 4.20 -5.33 -2.25
CA THR A 88 5.52 -5.06 -2.83
C THR A 88 5.57 -5.68 -4.22
N ASN A 89 5.69 -4.86 -5.25
CA ASN A 89 5.64 -5.31 -6.64
C ASN A 89 6.68 -4.60 -7.53
N PRO A 90 7.69 -5.32 -8.04
CA PRO A 90 8.02 -6.72 -7.81
C PRO A 90 8.35 -7.06 -6.36
N SER A 91 8.08 -8.29 -5.96
CA SER A 91 8.21 -8.73 -4.57
C SER A 91 9.66 -8.89 -4.11
N ASN A 92 9.88 -8.72 -2.82
CA ASN A 92 11.14 -8.97 -2.14
C ASN A 92 10.86 -9.80 -0.87
N PRO A 93 11.50 -10.97 -0.68
CA PRO A 93 12.66 -11.52 -1.36
C PRO A 93 12.39 -12.33 -2.65
N PRO A 94 11.15 -12.77 -3.01
CA PRO A 94 10.97 -13.76 -4.07
C PRO A 94 11.27 -13.27 -5.50
N SER A 95 11.43 -11.97 -5.71
CA SER A 95 11.82 -11.36 -7.01
C SER A 95 10.88 -11.70 -8.18
N TYR A 96 9.56 -11.69 -7.96
CA TYR A 96 8.56 -11.84 -9.03
C TYR A 96 7.57 -10.67 -9.02
N GLY A 97 6.97 -10.40 -10.18
CA GLY A 97 5.89 -9.43 -10.31
C GLY A 97 4.51 -10.09 -10.31
N LEU A 98 3.49 -9.34 -9.92
CA LEU A 98 2.10 -9.77 -10.09
C LEU A 98 1.80 -10.02 -11.56
N THR A 99 1.10 -11.11 -11.85
CA THR A 99 0.61 -11.36 -13.21
C THR A 99 -0.50 -10.37 -13.57
N LYS A 100 -0.70 -10.16 -14.87
CA LYS A 100 -1.81 -9.33 -15.36
C LYS A 100 -3.18 -9.82 -14.86
N ALA A 101 -3.37 -11.14 -14.77
CA ALA A 101 -4.60 -11.74 -14.25
C ALA A 101 -4.85 -11.33 -12.79
N LEU A 102 -3.85 -11.45 -11.92
CA LEU A 102 -3.96 -11.03 -10.52
C LEU A 102 -4.20 -9.52 -10.38
N MET A 103 -3.51 -8.70 -11.17
CA MET A 103 -3.75 -7.25 -11.17
C MET A 103 -5.18 -6.93 -11.59
N ASN A 104 -5.67 -7.54 -12.66
CA ASN A 104 -7.06 -7.37 -13.11
C ASN A 104 -8.05 -7.82 -12.04
N ARG A 105 -7.78 -8.94 -11.36
CA ARG A 105 -8.63 -9.42 -10.26
C ARG A 105 -8.71 -8.42 -9.11
N ILE A 106 -7.59 -7.82 -8.69
CA ILE A 106 -7.58 -6.77 -7.68
C ILE A 106 -8.41 -5.56 -8.14
N VAL A 107 -8.25 -5.16 -9.41
CA VAL A 107 -9.02 -4.05 -9.99
C VAL A 107 -10.53 -4.32 -9.97
N GLU A 108 -10.95 -5.54 -10.35
CA GLU A 108 -12.36 -5.95 -10.29
C GLU A 108 -12.92 -5.88 -8.87
N ILE A 109 -12.19 -6.44 -7.89
CA ILE A 109 -12.60 -6.43 -6.49
C ILE A 109 -12.76 -4.99 -5.99
N VAL A 110 -11.78 -4.13 -6.25
CA VAL A 110 -11.85 -2.74 -5.80
C VAL A 110 -13.02 -2.00 -6.43
N ARG A 111 -13.28 -2.23 -7.72
CA ARG A 111 -14.38 -1.53 -8.41
C ARG A 111 -15.76 -2.01 -8.03
N ASN A 112 -15.91 -3.31 -7.78
CA ASN A 112 -17.22 -3.94 -7.64
C ASN A 112 -17.59 -4.28 -6.20
N ASP A 113 -16.61 -4.66 -5.37
CA ASP A 113 -16.88 -5.21 -4.04
C ASP A 113 -16.40 -4.29 -2.91
N ASN A 114 -15.22 -3.66 -3.05
CA ASN A 114 -14.63 -2.85 -1.98
C ASN A 114 -14.01 -1.54 -2.53
N PRO A 115 -14.83 -0.56 -2.95
CA PRO A 115 -14.37 0.67 -3.60
C PRO A 115 -13.55 1.59 -2.70
N ASN A 116 -13.59 1.38 -1.39
CA ASN A 116 -12.81 2.13 -0.40
C ASN A 116 -11.53 1.42 0.04
N LEU A 117 -11.19 0.30 -0.58
CA LEU A 117 -9.95 -0.39 -0.27
C LEU A 117 -8.74 0.49 -0.61
N MET A 118 -7.96 0.83 0.38
CA MET A 118 -6.69 1.56 0.22
C MET A 118 -5.61 0.59 -0.26
N ILE A 119 -4.98 0.89 -1.39
CA ILE A 119 -3.85 0.12 -1.91
C ILE A 119 -2.56 0.87 -1.57
N ILE A 120 -1.63 0.21 -0.91
CA ILE A 120 -0.30 0.74 -0.63
C ILE A 120 0.70 -0.14 -1.38
N THR A 121 1.37 0.42 -2.38
CA THR A 121 2.33 -0.34 -3.19
C THR A 121 3.76 0.16 -2.98
N ASP A 122 4.69 -0.78 -2.83
CA ASP A 122 6.13 -0.51 -2.88
C ASP A 122 6.67 -0.96 -4.23
N ASP A 123 6.94 0.01 -5.09
CA ASP A 123 7.41 -0.19 -6.45
C ASP A 123 8.94 -0.01 -6.58
N VAL A 124 9.69 -0.17 -5.49
CA VAL A 124 11.14 0.09 -5.46
C VAL A 124 11.93 -0.71 -6.50
N TYR A 125 11.42 -1.87 -6.92
CA TYR A 125 12.05 -2.73 -7.94
C TYR A 125 11.42 -2.59 -9.33
N ALA A 126 10.42 -1.76 -9.50
CA ALA A 126 9.68 -1.57 -10.76
C ALA A 126 10.60 -1.24 -11.96
N THR A 127 11.59 -0.40 -11.73
CA THR A 127 12.53 0.09 -12.77
C THR A 127 13.40 -1.02 -13.38
N PHE A 128 13.54 -2.18 -12.69
CA PHE A 128 14.28 -3.33 -13.22
C PHE A 128 13.47 -4.15 -14.25
N ILE A 129 12.16 -3.90 -14.35
CA ILE A 129 11.26 -4.67 -15.25
C ILE A 129 10.87 -3.79 -16.44
N PRO A 130 11.24 -4.16 -17.68
CA PRO A 130 10.74 -3.46 -18.86
C PRO A 130 9.21 -3.45 -18.93
N HIS A 131 8.63 -2.32 -19.27
CA HIS A 131 7.17 -2.15 -19.41
C HIS A 131 6.37 -2.48 -18.13
N PHE A 132 6.99 -2.33 -16.96
CA PHE A 132 6.31 -2.52 -15.68
C PHE A 132 5.04 -1.63 -15.59
N ARG A 133 3.96 -2.20 -15.08
CA ARG A 133 2.74 -1.45 -14.74
C ARG A 133 2.50 -1.53 -13.23
N SER A 134 2.47 -0.37 -12.61
CA SER A 134 2.14 -0.22 -11.20
C SER A 134 0.63 -0.37 -10.96
N MET A 135 0.23 -0.76 -9.75
CA MET A 135 -1.16 -0.65 -9.29
C MET A 135 -1.65 0.81 -9.31
N MET A 136 -0.76 1.79 -9.17
CA MET A 136 -1.06 3.21 -9.34
C MET A 136 -1.60 3.52 -10.75
N ALA A 137 -1.15 2.83 -11.78
CA ALA A 137 -1.66 3.01 -13.15
C ALA A 137 -3.04 2.37 -13.36
N GLU A 138 -3.35 1.31 -12.61
CA GLU A 138 -4.62 0.57 -12.73
C GLU A 138 -5.72 1.14 -11.82
N LEU A 139 -5.33 1.55 -10.62
CA LEU A 139 -6.22 2.07 -9.55
C LEU A 139 -5.66 3.39 -8.97
N PRO A 140 -5.51 4.46 -9.79
CA PRO A 140 -4.85 5.68 -9.35
C PRO A 140 -5.51 6.31 -8.12
N LYS A 141 -6.83 6.25 -8.03
CA LYS A 141 -7.57 6.87 -6.91
C LYS A 141 -7.41 6.13 -5.59
N ASN A 142 -7.14 4.83 -5.64
CA ASN A 142 -7.05 3.97 -4.46
C ASN A 142 -5.62 3.74 -3.99
N THR A 143 -4.60 4.16 -4.78
CA THR A 143 -3.22 3.73 -4.56
C THR A 143 -2.34 4.85 -4.01
N LEU A 144 -1.67 4.57 -2.90
CA LEU A 144 -0.46 5.24 -2.45
C LEU A 144 0.74 4.43 -2.96
N CYS A 145 1.57 5.03 -3.79
CA CYS A 145 2.73 4.37 -4.37
C CYS A 145 4.02 4.89 -3.75
N VAL A 146 4.85 3.98 -3.25
CA VAL A 146 6.19 4.28 -2.76
C VAL A 146 7.21 3.86 -3.80
N TYR A 147 8.15 4.75 -4.09
CA TYR A 147 9.33 4.46 -4.88
C TYR A 147 10.58 4.93 -4.14
N SER A 148 11.63 4.10 -4.12
CA SER A 148 12.91 4.44 -3.49
C SER A 148 14.05 4.44 -4.51
N PHE A 149 14.92 5.44 -4.42
CA PHE A 149 16.12 5.55 -5.26
C PHE A 149 17.27 4.65 -4.82
N SER A 150 17.09 3.94 -3.71
CA SER A 150 18.13 3.10 -3.09
C SER A 150 18.62 1.96 -3.98
N LYS A 151 17.75 1.37 -4.81
CA LYS A 151 18.05 0.10 -5.51
C LYS A 151 18.55 0.35 -6.93
N TYR A 152 17.69 0.77 -7.83
CA TYR A 152 18.05 0.92 -9.24
C TYR A 152 19.19 1.91 -9.46
N PHE A 153 19.18 3.02 -8.74
CA PHE A 153 20.20 4.06 -8.86
C PHE A 153 21.44 3.84 -7.96
N GLY A 154 21.45 2.77 -7.17
CA GLY A 154 22.56 2.51 -6.24
C GLY A 154 22.73 3.58 -5.15
N ALA A 155 21.72 4.44 -4.96
CA ALA A 155 21.78 5.60 -4.06
C ALA A 155 21.27 5.30 -2.64
N THR A 156 21.61 4.13 -2.10
CA THR A 156 21.13 3.66 -0.80
C THR A 156 21.44 4.63 0.34
N GLY A 157 22.63 5.21 0.33
CA GLY A 157 23.07 6.17 1.35
C GLY A 157 22.39 7.53 1.30
N TRP A 158 21.76 7.89 0.18
CA TRP A 158 21.08 9.18 0.03
C TRP A 158 19.75 9.24 0.80
N ARG A 159 19.23 8.11 1.23
CA ARG A 159 17.97 8.00 1.98
C ARG A 159 16.83 8.76 1.29
N LEU A 160 16.67 8.58 -0.02
CA LEU A 160 15.71 9.29 -0.84
C LEU A 160 14.61 8.34 -1.34
N ALA A 161 13.36 8.71 -1.07
CA ALA A 161 12.18 8.07 -1.63
C ALA A 161 11.12 9.11 -1.99
N ILE A 162 10.08 8.68 -2.68
CA ILE A 162 8.87 9.46 -2.94
C ILE A 162 7.64 8.65 -2.54
N ILE A 163 6.59 9.37 -2.15
CA ILE A 163 5.23 8.86 -2.02
C ILE A 163 4.41 9.58 -3.07
N ALA A 164 3.79 8.82 -3.97
CA ALA A 164 2.91 9.35 -5.00
C ALA A 164 1.45 9.09 -4.63
N LEU A 165 0.61 10.10 -4.82
CA LEU A 165 -0.83 10.06 -4.61
C LEU A 165 -1.48 10.82 -5.77
N HIS A 166 -2.55 10.27 -6.34
CA HIS A 166 -3.33 10.94 -7.37
C HIS A 166 -4.11 12.13 -6.77
N GLN A 167 -4.19 13.25 -7.49
CA GLN A 167 -4.90 14.44 -6.98
C GLN A 167 -6.38 14.21 -6.68
N ASP A 168 -7.05 13.33 -7.43
CA ASP A 168 -8.41 12.86 -7.16
C ASP A 168 -8.32 11.44 -6.58
N ASN A 169 -8.42 11.33 -5.26
CA ASN A 169 -8.15 10.08 -4.53
C ASN A 169 -9.23 9.78 -3.48
N ILE A 170 -9.31 8.51 -3.06
CA ILE A 170 -10.28 8.07 -2.06
C ILE A 170 -9.93 8.56 -0.65
N TYR A 171 -8.66 8.81 -0.35
CA TYR A 171 -8.20 9.21 0.98
C TYR A 171 -8.78 10.57 1.36
N ASP A 172 -8.64 11.55 0.47
CA ASP A 172 -9.22 12.89 0.67
C ASP A 172 -10.73 12.85 0.73
N ARG A 173 -11.37 11.98 -0.10
CA ARG A 173 -12.82 11.79 -0.03
C ARG A 173 -13.24 11.22 1.32
N MET A 174 -12.60 10.16 1.79
CA MET A 174 -12.91 9.55 3.09
C MET A 174 -12.67 10.51 4.25
N ILE A 175 -11.64 11.38 4.18
CA ILE A 175 -11.40 12.42 5.18
C ILE A 175 -12.58 13.42 5.21
N ARG A 176 -13.06 13.85 4.03
CA ARG A 176 -14.23 14.75 3.95
C ARG A 176 -15.54 14.12 4.45
N GLU A 177 -15.64 12.80 4.40
CA GLU A 177 -16.79 12.01 4.87
C GLU A 177 -16.71 11.66 6.37
N LEU A 178 -15.63 12.00 7.06
CA LEU A 178 -15.48 11.76 8.52
C LEU A 178 -16.58 12.50 9.31
N PRO A 179 -16.96 12.00 10.50
CA PRO A 179 -17.81 12.74 11.44
C PRO A 179 -17.25 14.12 11.74
N ARG A 180 -18.14 15.10 11.97
CA ARG A 180 -17.79 16.51 12.12
C ARG A 180 -16.76 16.77 13.23
N ASP A 181 -16.87 16.07 14.35
CA ASP A 181 -15.94 16.15 15.45
C ASP A 181 -14.49 15.76 15.03
N LYS A 182 -14.35 14.74 14.20
CA LYS A 182 -13.05 14.33 13.65
C LYS A 182 -12.51 15.34 12.64
N GLN A 183 -13.38 15.89 11.78
CA GLN A 183 -12.98 16.95 10.85
C GLN A 183 -12.46 18.18 11.59
N GLU A 184 -13.12 18.62 12.67
CA GLU A 184 -12.66 19.74 13.49
C GLU A 184 -11.31 19.46 14.17
N LEU A 185 -11.09 18.22 14.64
CA LEU A 185 -9.78 17.81 15.17
C LEU A 185 -8.68 17.89 14.11
N LEU A 186 -8.97 17.48 12.86
CA LEU A 186 -8.00 17.57 11.75
C LEU A 186 -7.71 19.02 11.38
N LYS A 187 -8.75 19.86 11.26
CA LYS A 187 -8.59 21.31 11.03
C LYS A 187 -7.68 21.93 12.07
N LYS A 188 -7.93 21.66 13.36
CA LYS A 188 -7.09 22.15 14.46
C LYS A 188 -5.65 21.65 14.35
N ARG A 189 -5.45 20.35 14.00
CA ARG A 189 -4.12 19.74 13.84
C ARG A 189 -3.31 20.42 12.75
N TYR A 190 -3.91 20.67 11.60
CA TYR A 190 -3.22 21.16 10.41
C TYR A 190 -3.24 22.67 10.23
N SER A 191 -3.98 23.41 11.07
CA SER A 191 -4.08 24.87 11.01
C SER A 191 -2.74 25.61 11.15
N SER A 192 -1.75 25.00 11.77
CA SER A 192 -0.39 25.54 11.88
C SER A 192 0.47 25.28 10.62
N LEU A 193 0.03 24.39 9.73
CA LEU A 193 0.79 23.95 8.55
C LEU A 193 0.18 24.46 7.24
N SER A 194 -1.09 24.83 7.24
CA SER A 194 -1.82 25.26 6.05
C SER A 194 -2.83 26.35 6.39
N LEU A 195 -2.97 27.31 5.48
CA LEU A 195 -4.04 28.32 5.53
C LEU A 195 -5.41 27.71 5.20
N HIS A 196 -5.42 26.60 4.49
CA HIS A 196 -6.61 25.84 4.07
C HIS A 196 -6.44 24.37 4.49
N PRO A 197 -6.65 24.04 5.80
CA PRO A 197 -6.42 22.70 6.33
C PRO A 197 -7.57 21.70 6.06
N GLU A 198 -8.39 21.96 5.07
CA GLU A 198 -9.55 21.17 4.65
C GLU A 198 -9.28 20.30 3.40
#